data_888b545d957c72e81905ffbe63f010fe
#
_entry.id   888b545d957c72e81905ffbe63f010fe
#
_cell.length_a   1.000
_cell.length_b   1.000
_cell.length_c   1.000
_cell.angle_alpha   90.00
_cell.angle_beta   90.00
_cell.angle_gamma   90.00
#
_symmetry.space_group_name_H-M   'P 1'
#
loop_
_entity.id
_entity.type
_entity.pdbx_description
1 polymer ?
#
loop_
_entity_poly.entity_id
_entity_poly.type
_entity_poly.pdbx_seq_one_letter_code
_entity_poly.pdbx_strand_id
1 'polypeptide(L)'
;MHLDTKSPVARRQFLVGVAATSVLALPGCASMGGYSFTEAIRRLLMLSAENAFARLTAPGGFWDSQVARIALPDVFGRRGGVLQGILTSDVFRSQLERRLNYFAEEGARRAAPVVADTVRTIGIANAVALIRGGPTAATSFLRENMAGSLINVMVPALGDAMRVARDPLLGQALSVLTGVDIGAAAQSLAVGADNAIWYQIGAEESDIRAHPEKTNDPVLMGVLKVL
;
A
#
# COMPACT_ATOMS: atom_id res chain seq x y z
N MET A 1 94.90 -29.50 6.09
CA MET A 1 95.40 -29.12 7.44
C MET A 1 94.47 -28.11 8.01
N HIS A 2 93.89 -28.47 9.12
CA HIS A 2 93.12 -27.68 10.10
C HIS A 2 91.83 -27.03 9.68
N LEU A 3 90.70 -27.58 10.13
CA LEU A 3 90.05 -27.39 11.44
C LEU A 3 89.29 -26.05 11.47
N ASP A 4 87.97 -26.17 11.38
CA ASP A 4 87.11 -26.19 12.55
C ASP A 4 86.75 -24.79 13.07
N THR A 5 85.59 -24.38 12.99
CA THR A 5 84.78 -24.16 14.19
C THR A 5 83.37 -23.75 13.91
N LYS A 6 82.46 -24.52 14.42
CA LYS A 6 81.06 -24.28 14.60
C LYS A 6 80.78 -23.03 15.42
N SER A 7 79.74 -22.31 15.08
CA SER A 7 78.89 -21.70 16.09
C SER A 7 77.49 -21.57 15.57
N PRO A 8 76.45 -21.99 16.28
CA PRO A 8 75.07 -21.91 15.86
C PRO A 8 74.49 -20.57 16.28
N VAL A 9 74.09 -19.77 15.31
CA VAL A 9 73.34 -18.58 15.60
C VAL A 9 71.86 -18.97 15.76
N ALA A 10 71.39 -18.81 16.97
CA ALA A 10 69.96 -19.01 17.32
C ALA A 10 69.05 -18.16 16.46
N ARG A 11 68.25 -18.84 15.69
CA ARG A 11 67.14 -18.23 14.99
C ARG A 11 66.02 -17.88 15.99
N ARG A 12 66.02 -16.64 16.47
CA ARG A 12 64.86 -16.05 17.09
C ARG A 12 63.82 -15.82 15.98
N GLN A 13 62.89 -16.72 15.87
CA GLN A 13 61.70 -16.52 15.08
C GLN A 13 60.86 -15.46 15.77
N PHE A 14 60.86 -14.29 15.19
CA PHE A 14 59.90 -13.25 15.49
C PHE A 14 58.57 -13.62 14.81
N LEU A 15 57.74 -14.36 15.50
CA LEU A 15 56.35 -14.52 15.11
C LEU A 15 55.61 -13.19 15.39
N VAL A 16 55.60 -12.33 14.40
CA VAL A 16 54.64 -11.23 14.36
C VAL A 16 53.30 -11.87 14.04
N GLY A 17 52.51 -12.14 15.07
CA GLY A 17 51.13 -12.51 14.96
C GLY A 17 50.34 -11.32 14.44
N VAL A 18 50.04 -11.32 13.15
CA VAL A 18 48.97 -10.49 12.61
C VAL A 18 47.68 -11.10 13.10
N ALA A 19 47.16 -10.58 14.21
CA ALA A 19 45.78 -10.79 14.62
C ALA A 19 44.87 -10.12 13.57
N ALA A 20 44.51 -10.88 12.55
CA ALA A 20 43.42 -10.54 11.69
C ALA A 20 42.14 -10.56 12.57
N THR A 21 41.78 -9.43 13.13
CA THR A 21 40.44 -9.20 13.67
C THR A 21 39.49 -9.26 12.50
N SER A 22 39.03 -10.47 12.19
CA SER A 22 37.82 -10.68 11.38
C SER A 22 36.68 -10.02 12.15
N VAL A 23 36.36 -8.79 11.79
CA VAL A 23 35.06 -8.19 12.13
C VAL A 23 34.06 -9.02 11.36
N LEU A 24 33.58 -10.09 11.99
CA LEU A 24 32.32 -10.71 11.62
C LEU A 24 31.30 -9.59 11.76
N ALA A 25 30.95 -8.95 10.64
CA ALA A 25 29.72 -8.19 10.51
C ALA A 25 28.60 -9.20 10.70
N LEU A 26 28.26 -9.46 11.97
CA LEU A 26 27.01 -10.09 12.31
C LEU A 26 25.93 -9.23 11.63
N PRO A 27 25.03 -9.83 10.84
CA PRO A 27 23.83 -9.13 10.46
C PRO A 27 23.17 -8.75 11.78
N GLY A 28 23.36 -7.48 12.17
CA GLY A 28 22.84 -6.97 13.43
C GLY A 28 21.37 -7.29 13.45
N CYS A 29 20.96 -8.09 14.41
CA CYS A 29 19.55 -8.34 14.67
C CYS A 29 18.89 -6.98 14.79
N ALA A 30 18.14 -6.59 13.75
CA ALA A 30 17.35 -5.37 13.74
C ALA A 30 16.17 -5.56 14.72
N SER A 31 16.48 -5.67 16.00
CA SER A 31 15.53 -5.87 17.09
C SER A 31 15.89 -4.93 18.25
N MET A 32 14.86 -4.31 18.79
CA MET A 32 14.95 -3.58 20.05
C MET A 32 14.09 -4.30 21.09
N GLY A 33 14.70 -4.65 22.22
CA GLY A 33 13.97 -5.25 23.34
C GLY A 33 13.25 -6.56 23.02
N GLY A 34 13.77 -7.36 22.07
CA GLY A 34 13.18 -8.64 21.66
C GLY A 34 12.17 -8.53 20.50
N TYR A 35 11.87 -7.33 19.99
CA TYR A 35 10.96 -7.15 18.86
C TYR A 35 11.71 -6.98 17.53
N SER A 36 11.24 -7.66 16.48
CA SER A 36 11.78 -7.51 15.12
C SER A 36 11.15 -6.29 14.44
N PHE A 37 11.99 -5.41 13.87
CA PHE A 37 11.51 -4.28 13.07
C PHE A 37 10.72 -4.74 11.83
N THR A 38 11.11 -5.86 11.23
CA THR A 38 10.39 -6.46 10.11
C THR A 38 8.97 -6.85 10.52
N GLU A 39 8.82 -7.47 11.68
CA GLU A 39 7.51 -7.83 12.23
C GLU A 39 6.69 -6.59 12.56
N ALA A 40 7.30 -5.56 13.15
CA ALA A 40 6.62 -4.30 13.43
C ALA A 40 6.08 -3.63 12.15
N ILE A 41 6.87 -3.57 11.07
CA ILE A 41 6.41 -3.03 9.77
C ILE A 41 5.27 -3.87 9.21
N ARG A 42 5.37 -5.20 9.28
CA ARG A 42 4.29 -6.09 8.79
C ARG A 42 2.98 -5.87 9.55
N ARG A 43 3.04 -5.76 10.87
CA ARG A 43 1.86 -5.45 11.69
C ARG A 43 1.30 -4.06 11.41
N LEU A 44 2.17 -3.06 11.28
CA LEU A 44 1.78 -1.70 10.93
C LEU A 44 1.03 -1.67 9.60
N LEU A 45 1.59 -2.28 8.55
CA LEU A 45 0.94 -2.36 7.23
C LEU A 45 -0.37 -3.14 7.27
N MET A 46 -0.41 -4.28 7.98
CA MET A 46 -1.62 -5.09 8.09
C MET A 46 -2.73 -4.31 8.78
N LEU A 47 -2.46 -3.72 9.93
CA LEU A 47 -3.45 -2.95 10.70
C LEU A 47 -3.91 -1.70 9.93
N SER A 48 -2.99 -0.99 9.28
CA SER A 48 -3.33 0.16 8.44
C SER A 48 -4.24 -0.24 7.28
N ALA A 49 -3.94 -1.36 6.62
CA ALA A 49 -4.77 -1.86 5.53
C ALA A 49 -6.14 -2.33 6.03
N GLU A 50 -6.21 -3.10 7.12
CA GLU A 50 -7.46 -3.56 7.72
C GLU A 50 -8.37 -2.39 8.09
N ASN A 51 -7.85 -1.37 8.76
CA ASN A 51 -8.61 -0.17 9.13
C ASN A 51 -9.09 0.60 7.91
N ALA A 52 -8.22 0.79 6.91
CA ALA A 52 -8.56 1.48 5.68
C ALA A 52 -9.68 0.77 4.91
N PHE A 53 -9.55 -0.55 4.72
CA PHE A 53 -10.58 -1.32 4.03
C PHE A 53 -11.87 -1.41 4.83
N ALA A 54 -11.83 -1.52 6.16
CA ALA A 54 -13.02 -1.47 7.00
C ALA A 54 -13.82 -0.19 6.78
N ARG A 55 -13.14 0.96 6.65
CA ARG A 55 -13.79 2.25 6.37
C ARG A 55 -14.32 2.33 4.93
N LEU A 56 -13.47 2.00 3.95
CA LEU A 56 -13.81 2.16 2.53
C LEU A 56 -14.87 1.17 2.04
N THR A 57 -14.97 -0.02 2.62
CA THR A 57 -15.97 -1.03 2.24
C THR A 57 -17.26 -0.96 3.04
N ALA A 58 -17.34 -0.09 4.03
CA ALA A 58 -18.59 0.23 4.71
C ALA A 58 -19.57 0.92 3.75
N PRO A 59 -20.88 0.80 3.96
CA PRO A 59 -21.85 1.54 3.16
C PRO A 59 -21.58 3.04 3.20
N GLY A 60 -21.39 3.65 2.03
CA GLY A 60 -21.04 5.07 1.90
C GLY A 60 -19.54 5.37 2.13
N GLY A 61 -18.69 4.37 2.32
CA GLY A 61 -17.29 4.54 2.67
C GLY A 61 -16.49 5.40 1.69
N PHE A 62 -16.80 5.33 0.39
CA PHE A 62 -16.25 6.26 -0.59
C PHE A 62 -17.06 7.54 -0.69
N TRP A 63 -18.41 7.43 -0.78
CA TRP A 63 -19.26 8.58 -1.03
C TRP A 63 -19.22 9.63 0.08
N ASP A 64 -19.26 9.21 1.34
CA ASP A 64 -19.31 10.11 2.49
C ASP A 64 -17.91 10.62 2.90
N SER A 65 -16.86 10.05 2.33
CA SER A 65 -15.48 10.49 2.54
C SER A 65 -15.14 11.69 1.66
N GLN A 66 -14.63 12.76 2.26
CA GLN A 66 -14.16 13.93 1.51
C GLN A 66 -12.92 13.63 0.65
N VAL A 67 -12.12 12.65 1.04
CA VAL A 67 -10.83 12.32 0.39
C VAL A 67 -10.91 11.08 -0.49
N ALA A 68 -11.80 10.13 -0.19
CA ALA A 68 -11.95 8.91 -0.97
C ALA A 68 -13.04 9.03 -2.06
N ARG A 69 -13.93 10.03 -1.98
CA ARG A 69 -14.99 10.23 -2.96
C ARG A 69 -14.41 10.39 -4.36
N ILE A 70 -14.89 9.56 -5.27
CA ILE A 70 -14.51 9.57 -6.68
C ILE A 70 -15.51 10.41 -7.46
N ALA A 71 -15.01 11.45 -8.11
CA ALA A 71 -15.80 12.27 -9.01
C ALA A 71 -16.20 11.50 -10.27
N LEU A 72 -17.22 12.00 -10.98
CA LEU A 72 -17.65 11.41 -12.23
C LEU A 72 -16.49 11.35 -13.24
N PRO A 73 -16.13 10.16 -13.75
CA PRO A 73 -15.07 10.03 -14.74
C PRO A 73 -15.34 10.85 -16.00
N ASP A 74 -14.28 11.42 -16.58
CA ASP A 74 -14.35 12.28 -17.79
C ASP A 74 -15.04 11.61 -18.99
N VAL A 75 -15.05 10.29 -19.06
CA VAL A 75 -15.74 9.53 -20.11
C VAL A 75 -17.24 9.83 -20.15
N PHE A 76 -17.80 10.30 -19.05
CA PHE A 76 -19.20 10.74 -18.95
C PHE A 76 -19.38 12.22 -19.29
N GLY A 77 -18.31 13.02 -19.43
CA GLY A 77 -18.38 14.48 -19.64
C GLY A 77 -17.95 15.00 -21.00
N ARG A 78 -17.34 14.18 -21.86
CA ARG A 78 -16.58 14.67 -23.02
C ARG A 78 -17.33 14.85 -24.33
N ARG A 79 -18.64 14.62 -24.45
CA ARG A 79 -19.36 14.76 -25.72
C ARG A 79 -20.43 15.82 -25.63
N GLY A 80 -20.23 16.94 -26.35
CA GLY A 80 -21.20 17.99 -26.52
C GLY A 80 -22.45 17.52 -27.27
N GLY A 81 -23.57 18.08 -26.97
CA GLY A 81 -24.89 17.81 -27.58
C GLY A 81 -26.00 17.82 -26.54
N VAL A 82 -27.18 17.33 -26.93
CA VAL A 82 -28.41 17.22 -26.11
C VAL A 82 -28.19 16.50 -24.76
N LEU A 83 -27.12 15.70 -24.66
CA LEU A 83 -26.59 15.03 -23.48
C LEU A 83 -26.16 15.96 -22.36
N GLN A 84 -25.65 17.12 -22.71
CA GLN A 84 -25.23 18.12 -21.72
C GLN A 84 -26.37 18.56 -20.83
N GLY A 85 -27.60 18.59 -21.37
CA GLY A 85 -28.80 18.96 -20.60
C GLY A 85 -29.22 17.97 -19.50
N ILE A 86 -29.01 16.66 -19.68
CA ILE A 86 -29.38 15.64 -18.67
C ILE A 86 -28.26 15.47 -17.67
N LEU A 87 -27.01 15.47 -18.11
CA LEU A 87 -25.83 15.41 -17.24
C LEU A 87 -25.53 16.73 -16.51
N THR A 88 -26.16 17.83 -16.93
CA THR A 88 -26.09 19.15 -16.26
C THR A 88 -27.06 19.25 -15.08
N SER A 89 -27.99 18.31 -14.91
CA SER A 89 -28.76 18.25 -13.66
C SER A 89 -27.84 17.79 -12.54
N ASP A 90 -27.57 18.69 -11.60
CA ASP A 90 -26.76 18.39 -10.41
C ASP A 90 -27.29 17.18 -9.64
N VAL A 91 -28.61 16.99 -9.63
CA VAL A 91 -29.24 15.84 -8.99
C VAL A 91 -28.87 14.53 -9.68
N PHE A 92 -28.97 14.47 -11.01
CA PHE A 92 -28.63 13.26 -11.76
C PHE A 92 -27.15 12.94 -11.65
N ARG A 93 -26.30 13.96 -11.79
CA ARG A 93 -24.86 13.83 -11.64
C ARG A 93 -24.47 13.28 -10.26
N SER A 94 -25.02 13.86 -9.20
CA SER A 94 -24.77 13.43 -7.82
C SER A 94 -25.24 11.99 -7.58
N GLN A 95 -26.38 11.59 -8.13
CA GLN A 95 -26.87 10.22 -8.02
C GLN A 95 -25.97 9.23 -8.77
N LEU A 96 -25.51 9.59 -9.97
CA LEU A 96 -24.58 8.76 -10.75
C LEU A 96 -23.22 8.63 -10.04
N GLU A 97 -22.67 9.73 -9.53
CA GLU A 97 -21.43 9.71 -8.74
C GLU A 97 -21.58 8.82 -7.50
N ARG A 98 -22.69 8.93 -6.76
CA ARG A 98 -22.97 8.05 -5.63
C ARG A 98 -22.99 6.59 -6.03
N ARG A 99 -23.60 6.27 -7.17
CA ARG A 99 -23.66 4.90 -7.67
C ARG A 99 -22.30 4.35 -8.07
N LEU A 100 -21.45 5.17 -8.71
CA LEU A 100 -20.10 4.79 -9.05
C LEU A 100 -19.23 4.57 -7.79
N ASN A 101 -19.40 5.41 -6.76
CA ASN A 101 -18.72 5.22 -5.48
C ASN A 101 -19.15 3.93 -4.77
N TYR A 102 -20.42 3.53 -4.88
CA TYR A 102 -20.88 2.23 -4.41
C TYR A 102 -20.17 1.06 -5.16
N PHE A 103 -19.95 1.17 -6.47
CA PHE A 103 -19.17 0.18 -7.19
C PHE A 103 -17.70 0.19 -6.75
N ALA A 104 -17.13 1.35 -6.41
CA ALA A 104 -15.77 1.44 -5.87
C ALA A 104 -15.64 0.69 -4.54
N GLU A 105 -16.66 0.72 -3.66
CA GLU A 105 -16.69 -0.10 -2.44
C GLU A 105 -16.59 -1.60 -2.76
N GLU A 106 -17.31 -2.07 -3.78
CA GLU A 106 -17.23 -3.46 -4.23
C GLU A 106 -15.85 -3.79 -4.82
N GLY A 107 -15.28 -2.88 -5.60
CA GLY A 107 -13.90 -3.01 -6.09
C GLY A 107 -12.89 -3.11 -4.94
N ALA A 108 -13.03 -2.28 -3.92
CA ALA A 108 -12.18 -2.31 -2.73
C ALA A 108 -12.31 -3.63 -1.95
N ARG A 109 -13.51 -4.22 -1.85
CA ARG A 109 -13.68 -5.56 -1.25
C ARG A 109 -12.88 -6.63 -1.98
N ARG A 110 -12.73 -6.52 -3.30
CA ARG A 110 -11.90 -7.43 -4.10
C ARG A 110 -10.41 -7.16 -3.95
N ALA A 111 -10.03 -5.91 -3.71
CA ALA A 111 -8.64 -5.50 -3.51
C ALA A 111 -8.09 -5.88 -2.13
N ALA A 112 -8.92 -5.88 -1.09
CA ALA A 112 -8.52 -6.12 0.29
C ALA A 112 -7.69 -7.40 0.51
N PRO A 113 -8.09 -8.59 0.03
CA PRO A 113 -7.31 -9.80 0.20
C PRO A 113 -5.96 -9.74 -0.52
N VAL A 114 -5.88 -9.05 -1.67
CA VAL A 114 -4.63 -8.92 -2.44
C VAL A 114 -3.60 -8.09 -1.66
N VAL A 115 -4.03 -7.01 -1.00
CA VAL A 115 -3.16 -6.22 -0.12
C VAL A 115 -2.71 -7.06 1.07
N ALA A 116 -3.64 -7.74 1.75
CA ALA A 116 -3.33 -8.56 2.91
C ALA A 116 -2.33 -9.69 2.58
N ASP A 117 -2.51 -10.37 1.45
CA ASP A 117 -1.61 -11.44 1.00
C ASP A 117 -0.22 -10.88 0.63
N THR A 118 -0.17 -9.72 -0.02
CA THR A 118 1.10 -9.05 -0.31
C THR A 118 1.83 -8.67 0.96
N VAL A 119 1.16 -8.08 1.96
CA VAL A 119 1.77 -7.73 3.25
C VAL A 119 2.35 -8.96 3.96
N ARG A 120 1.69 -10.12 3.86
CA ARG A 120 2.19 -11.36 4.47
C ARG A 120 3.45 -11.89 3.79
N THR A 121 3.56 -11.73 2.48
CA THR A 121 4.59 -12.39 1.66
C THR A 121 5.74 -11.48 1.24
N ILE A 122 5.54 -10.15 1.26
CA ILE A 122 6.54 -9.18 0.82
C ILE A 122 7.82 -9.24 1.67
N GLY A 123 8.98 -9.24 0.99
CA GLY A 123 10.27 -9.12 1.64
C GLY A 123 10.52 -7.69 2.13
N ILE A 124 10.83 -7.52 3.40
CA ILE A 124 11.10 -6.21 4.01
C ILE A 124 12.59 -6.13 4.33
N ALA A 125 13.39 -5.68 3.35
CA ALA A 125 14.85 -5.60 3.50
C ALA A 125 15.29 -4.43 4.39
N ASN A 126 14.59 -3.30 4.35
CA ASN A 126 14.98 -2.04 4.99
C ASN A 126 14.04 -1.64 6.14
N ALA A 127 13.66 -2.60 7.00
CA ALA A 127 12.68 -2.37 8.07
C ALA A 127 13.03 -1.18 8.98
N VAL A 128 14.31 -0.99 9.33
CA VAL A 128 14.77 0.15 10.16
C VAL A 128 14.50 1.48 9.46
N ALA A 129 14.78 1.57 8.15
CA ALA A 129 14.52 2.78 7.38
C ALA A 129 13.01 3.07 7.28
N LEU A 130 12.20 2.04 7.13
CA LEU A 130 10.73 2.19 7.09
C LEU A 130 10.16 2.60 8.44
N ILE A 131 10.70 2.06 9.55
CA ILE A 131 10.27 2.46 10.90
C ILE A 131 10.61 3.93 11.17
N ARG A 132 11.82 4.37 10.81
CA ARG A 132 12.30 5.75 11.01
C ARG A 132 11.84 6.72 9.93
N GLY A 133 11.19 6.22 8.90
CA GLY A 133 10.72 7.01 7.78
C GLY A 133 9.56 7.93 8.13
N GLY A 134 9.09 8.65 7.12
CA GLY A 134 7.94 9.55 7.26
C GLY A 134 6.63 8.83 7.64
N PRO A 135 5.57 9.59 7.87
CA PRO A 135 4.29 9.09 8.41
C PRO A 135 3.62 8.01 7.54
N THR A 136 4.00 7.90 6.26
CA THR A 136 3.43 6.95 5.29
C THR A 136 4.52 6.11 4.59
N ALA A 137 5.70 5.97 5.21
CA ALA A 137 6.86 5.33 4.59
C ALA A 137 6.60 3.84 4.26
N ALA A 138 5.93 3.12 5.15
CA ALA A 138 5.62 1.71 4.92
C ALA A 138 4.54 1.54 3.85
N THR A 139 3.52 2.40 3.83
CA THR A 139 2.48 2.42 2.77
C THR A 139 3.08 2.73 1.41
N SER A 140 3.99 3.71 1.30
CA SER A 140 4.67 4.04 0.05
C SER A 140 5.48 2.85 -0.47
N PHE A 141 6.24 2.20 0.40
CA PHE A 141 6.98 0.98 0.08
C PHE A 141 6.06 -0.14 -0.43
N LEU A 142 4.92 -0.38 0.24
CA LEU A 142 3.96 -1.40 -0.18
C LEU A 142 3.36 -1.06 -1.54
N ARG A 143 2.94 0.19 -1.76
CA ARG A 143 2.38 0.68 -3.03
C ARG A 143 3.33 0.49 -4.19
N GLU A 144 4.61 0.84 -4.01
CA GLU A 144 5.64 0.67 -5.04
C GLU A 144 5.82 -0.81 -5.43
N ASN A 145 5.79 -1.71 -4.44
CA ASN A 145 5.93 -3.15 -4.69
C ASN A 145 4.68 -3.77 -5.31
N MET A 146 3.52 -3.15 -5.16
CA MET A 146 2.25 -3.64 -5.71
C MET A 146 1.90 -3.05 -7.07
N ALA A 147 2.65 -2.10 -7.59
CA ALA A 147 2.48 -1.33 -8.83
C ALA A 147 1.36 -1.83 -9.77
N GLY A 148 0.18 -1.20 -9.70
CA GLY A 148 -0.96 -1.51 -10.57
C GLY A 148 -1.75 -2.79 -10.24
N SER A 149 -1.31 -3.60 -9.28
CA SER A 149 -1.97 -4.87 -8.94
C SER A 149 -3.42 -4.70 -8.51
N LEU A 150 -3.73 -3.65 -7.75
CA LEU A 150 -5.11 -3.37 -7.32
C LEU A 150 -5.99 -2.99 -8.51
N ILE A 151 -5.50 -2.16 -9.41
CA ILE A 151 -6.23 -1.76 -10.62
C ILE A 151 -6.58 -3.01 -11.44
N ASN A 152 -5.61 -3.91 -11.64
CA ASN A 152 -5.81 -5.14 -12.40
C ASN A 152 -6.90 -6.07 -11.81
N VAL A 153 -7.02 -6.10 -10.48
CA VAL A 153 -8.06 -6.87 -9.79
C VAL A 153 -9.42 -6.16 -9.82
N MET A 154 -9.41 -4.84 -9.68
CA MET A 154 -10.65 -4.05 -9.61
C MET A 154 -11.33 -3.86 -10.96
N VAL A 155 -10.58 -3.67 -12.06
CA VAL A 155 -11.15 -3.37 -13.38
C VAL A 155 -12.18 -4.42 -13.84
N PRO A 156 -11.88 -5.75 -13.84
CA PRO A 156 -12.89 -6.73 -14.23
C PRO A 156 -14.10 -6.73 -13.28
N ALA A 157 -13.86 -6.65 -11.96
CA ALA A 157 -14.93 -6.64 -10.98
C ALA A 157 -15.88 -5.43 -11.15
N LEU A 158 -15.32 -4.24 -11.40
CA LEU A 158 -16.08 -3.02 -11.65
C LEU A 158 -16.83 -3.08 -12.99
N GLY A 159 -16.17 -3.60 -14.05
CA GLY A 159 -16.80 -3.80 -15.35
C GLY A 159 -18.00 -4.76 -15.27
N ASP A 160 -17.85 -5.86 -14.55
CA ASP A 160 -18.92 -6.82 -14.33
C ASP A 160 -20.06 -6.23 -13.48
N ALA A 161 -19.73 -5.53 -12.38
CA ALA A 161 -20.71 -4.84 -11.55
C ALA A 161 -21.52 -3.83 -12.37
N MET A 162 -20.88 -3.05 -13.24
CA MET A 162 -21.55 -2.09 -14.12
C MET A 162 -22.44 -2.76 -15.17
N ARG A 163 -22.04 -3.91 -15.72
CA ARG A 163 -22.83 -4.66 -16.73
C ARG A 163 -24.01 -5.39 -16.13
N VAL A 164 -23.84 -6.00 -14.96
CA VAL A 164 -24.85 -6.81 -14.28
C VAL A 164 -25.85 -5.92 -13.52
N ALA A 165 -25.42 -4.74 -13.08
CA ALA A 165 -26.31 -3.81 -12.42
C ALA A 165 -27.43 -3.38 -13.38
N ARG A 166 -28.62 -3.95 -13.17
CA ARG A 166 -29.88 -3.44 -13.77
C ARG A 166 -30.25 -2.12 -13.11
N ASP A 167 -29.28 -1.21 -13.04
CA ASP A 167 -29.45 0.08 -12.42
C ASP A 167 -30.10 1.05 -13.42
N PRO A 168 -31.29 1.59 -13.15
CA PRO A 168 -31.95 2.49 -14.05
C PRO A 168 -31.14 3.77 -14.34
N LEU A 169 -30.40 4.28 -13.37
CA LEU A 169 -29.60 5.49 -13.52
C LEU A 169 -28.37 5.24 -14.42
N LEU A 170 -27.69 4.12 -14.20
CA LEU A 170 -26.57 3.72 -15.03
C LEU A 170 -27.07 3.37 -16.44
N GLY A 171 -28.17 2.65 -16.54
CA GLY A 171 -28.82 2.35 -17.82
C GLY A 171 -29.21 3.60 -18.59
N GLN A 172 -29.81 4.60 -17.95
CA GLN A 172 -30.06 5.92 -18.55
C GLN A 172 -28.76 6.61 -18.97
N ALA A 173 -27.76 6.69 -18.10
CA ALA A 173 -26.48 7.27 -18.45
C ALA A 173 -25.85 6.58 -19.67
N LEU A 174 -25.85 5.25 -19.70
CA LEU A 174 -25.29 4.47 -20.81
C LEU A 174 -26.13 4.55 -22.10
N SER A 175 -27.47 4.60 -22.01
CA SER A 175 -28.35 4.70 -23.19
C SER A 175 -28.30 6.06 -23.87
N VAL A 176 -28.10 7.11 -23.08
CA VAL A 176 -28.00 8.50 -23.57
C VAL A 176 -26.55 8.74 -24.06
N LEU A 177 -25.60 8.05 -23.49
CA LEU A 177 -24.15 8.10 -23.85
C LEU A 177 -23.84 7.00 -24.89
N THR A 178 -24.48 7.05 -26.07
CA THR A 178 -24.14 6.14 -27.18
C THR A 178 -22.63 6.16 -27.43
N GLY A 179 -21.96 5.05 -27.11
CA GLY A 179 -20.52 4.88 -27.28
C GLY A 179 -19.67 5.18 -26.03
N VAL A 180 -20.23 5.18 -24.82
CA VAL A 180 -19.42 5.08 -23.60
C VAL A 180 -18.83 3.67 -23.52
N ASP A 181 -17.50 3.64 -23.48
CA ASP A 181 -16.76 2.40 -23.22
C ASP A 181 -16.80 2.08 -21.72
N ILE A 182 -17.57 1.04 -21.36
CA ILE A 182 -17.67 0.55 -19.99
C ILE A 182 -16.28 0.14 -19.45
N GLY A 183 -15.41 -0.39 -20.31
CA GLY A 183 -14.04 -0.73 -19.95
C GLY A 183 -13.25 0.52 -19.52
N ALA A 184 -13.34 1.60 -20.31
CA ALA A 184 -12.70 2.88 -19.96
C ALA A 184 -13.29 3.50 -18.68
N ALA A 185 -14.60 3.38 -18.47
CA ALA A 185 -15.26 3.83 -17.24
C ALA A 185 -14.78 3.03 -16.01
N ALA A 186 -14.73 1.70 -16.14
CA ALA A 186 -14.23 0.81 -15.10
C ALA A 186 -12.76 1.07 -14.79
N GLN A 187 -11.93 1.31 -15.82
CA GLN A 187 -10.51 1.67 -15.64
C GLN A 187 -10.36 3.00 -14.89
N SER A 188 -11.11 4.03 -15.28
CA SER A 188 -11.04 5.34 -14.59
C SER A 188 -11.50 5.24 -13.13
N LEU A 189 -12.55 4.46 -12.88
CA LEU A 189 -13.06 4.22 -11.53
C LEU A 189 -12.05 3.42 -10.69
N ALA A 190 -11.39 2.41 -11.28
CA ALA A 190 -10.36 1.61 -10.62
C ALA A 190 -9.15 2.47 -10.23
N VAL A 191 -8.72 3.39 -11.09
CA VAL A 191 -7.63 4.34 -10.78
C VAL A 191 -8.03 5.27 -9.63
N GLY A 192 -9.25 5.78 -9.63
CA GLY A 192 -9.77 6.58 -8.53
C GLY A 192 -9.80 5.81 -7.22
N ALA A 193 -10.31 4.57 -7.27
CA ALA A 193 -10.37 3.68 -6.10
C ALA A 193 -8.97 3.30 -5.58
N ASP A 194 -8.02 2.99 -6.48
CA ASP A 194 -6.63 2.72 -6.11
C ASP A 194 -6.02 3.88 -5.32
N ASN A 195 -6.13 5.09 -5.84
CA ASN A 195 -5.62 6.28 -5.16
C ASN A 195 -6.28 6.50 -3.78
N ALA A 196 -7.60 6.31 -3.68
CA ALA A 196 -8.32 6.44 -2.42
C ALA A 196 -7.91 5.38 -1.40
N ILE A 197 -7.71 4.12 -1.83
CA ILE A 197 -7.24 3.02 -0.99
C ILE A 197 -5.86 3.35 -0.43
N TRP A 198 -4.90 3.72 -1.29
CA TRP A 198 -3.54 4.04 -0.84
C TRP A 198 -3.48 5.26 0.05
N TYR A 199 -4.29 6.28 -0.24
CA TYR A 199 -4.42 7.44 0.64
C TYR A 199 -4.93 7.04 2.03
N GLN A 200 -5.98 6.23 2.08
CA GLN A 200 -6.57 5.80 3.35
C GLN A 200 -5.63 4.90 4.15
N ILE A 201 -4.90 3.96 3.49
CA ILE A 201 -3.89 3.13 4.17
C ILE A 201 -2.79 4.02 4.77
N GLY A 202 -2.32 5.02 4.01
CA GLY A 202 -1.32 5.98 4.51
C GLY A 202 -1.83 6.83 5.67
N ALA A 203 -3.09 7.24 5.66
CA ALA A 203 -3.70 7.98 6.75
C ALA A 203 -3.78 7.14 8.04
N GLU A 204 -4.16 5.85 7.91
CA GLU A 204 -4.18 4.92 9.04
C GLU A 204 -2.75 4.64 9.56
N GLU A 205 -1.76 4.47 8.67
CA GLU A 205 -0.36 4.35 9.08
C GLU A 205 0.09 5.57 9.89
N SER A 206 -0.23 6.77 9.39
CA SER A 206 0.12 8.02 10.06
C SER A 206 -0.52 8.14 11.46
N ASP A 207 -1.81 7.76 11.60
CA ASP A 207 -2.49 7.78 12.92
C ASP A 207 -1.87 6.75 13.87
N ILE A 208 -1.59 5.54 13.41
CA ILE A 208 -0.95 4.49 14.22
C ILE A 208 0.44 4.94 14.68
N ARG A 209 1.22 5.59 13.82
CA ARG A 209 2.54 6.11 14.20
C ARG A 209 2.45 7.23 15.24
N ALA A 210 1.46 8.10 15.12
CA ALA A 210 1.23 9.18 16.06
C ALA A 210 0.66 8.68 17.40
N HIS A 211 -0.12 7.61 17.38
CA HIS A 211 -0.86 7.09 18.53
C HIS A 211 -0.76 5.56 18.65
N PRO A 212 0.45 4.99 18.76
CA PRO A 212 0.63 3.53 18.78
C PRO A 212 -0.09 2.84 19.95
N GLU A 213 -0.39 3.58 21.02
CA GLU A 213 -1.15 3.07 22.17
C GLU A 213 -2.59 2.67 21.82
N LYS A 214 -3.19 3.30 20.80
CA LYS A 214 -4.55 2.97 20.35
C LYS A 214 -4.65 1.57 19.73
N THR A 215 -3.52 1.01 19.29
CA THR A 215 -3.49 -0.30 18.63
C THR A 215 -3.62 -1.47 19.60
N ASN A 216 -3.30 -1.26 20.89
CA ASN A 216 -3.11 -2.32 21.89
C ASN A 216 -2.12 -3.42 21.44
N ASP A 217 -1.27 -3.14 20.45
CA ASP A 217 -0.24 -4.07 19.97
C ASP A 217 1.10 -3.78 20.68
N PRO A 218 1.61 -4.68 21.50
CA PRO A 218 2.84 -4.46 22.27
C PRO A 218 4.07 -4.31 21.39
N VAL A 219 4.09 -4.90 20.18
CA VAL A 219 5.19 -4.78 19.23
C VAL A 219 5.23 -3.38 18.65
N LEU A 220 4.07 -2.87 18.19
CA LEU A 220 3.95 -1.52 17.65
C LEU A 220 4.26 -0.47 18.72
N MET A 221 3.66 -0.62 19.92
CA MET A 221 3.95 0.28 21.04
C MET A 221 5.43 0.27 21.43
N GLY A 222 6.06 -0.90 21.47
CA GLY A 222 7.47 -1.03 21.85
C GLY A 222 8.44 -0.45 20.81
N VAL A 223 8.11 -0.55 19.53
CA VAL A 223 8.99 -0.09 18.43
C VAL A 223 8.75 1.38 18.09
N LEU A 224 7.49 1.84 18.02
CA LEU A 224 7.17 3.20 17.56
C LEU A 224 7.32 4.28 18.65
N LYS A 225 7.24 3.91 19.95
CA LYS A 225 7.44 4.88 21.06
C LYS A 225 8.89 5.16 21.40
N VAL A 226 9.82 4.34 20.95
CA VAL A 226 11.24 4.44 21.32
C VAL A 226 12.06 5.15 20.24
N LEU A 227 11.45 5.46 19.11
CA LEU A 227 12.09 6.15 17.98
C LEU A 227 11.62 7.58 17.85
#